data_3d897cc6dc1399fcb12457f984e906ab
#
_entry.id   3d897cc6dc1399fcb12457f984e906ab
#
_cell.length_a   1.000
_cell.length_b   1.000
_cell.length_c   1.000
_cell.angle_alpha   90.00
_cell.angle_beta   90.00
_cell.angle_gamma   90.00
#
_symmetry.space_group_name_H-M   'P 1'
#
loop_
_entity.id
_entity.type
_entity.pdbx_description
1 polymer ?
#
loop_
_entity_poly.entity_id
_entity_poly.type
_entity_poly.pdbx_seq_one_letter_code
_entity_poly.pdbx_strand_id
1 'polypeptide(L)'
;MDNHFGKGLMAGLKASQAESASNAAGFCADYKRGFVLGYSQRMFEQTGDRQLSAWEAGFLTRRYGLDRNMVMDFFREGHSCTAMRYFMAGYRLES
;
A
#
# COMPACT_ATOMS: atom_id res chain seq x y z
N MET A 1 -12.22 19.38 -8.67
CA MET A 1 -11.01 19.11 -7.90
C MET A 1 -10.62 17.65 -8.05
N ASP A 2 -9.40 17.40 -8.47
CA ASP A 2 -8.96 16.03 -8.72
C ASP A 2 -8.67 15.31 -7.41
N ASN A 3 -9.34 14.18 -7.21
CA ASN A 3 -9.10 13.33 -6.06
C ASN A 3 -8.09 12.24 -6.44
N HIS A 4 -6.83 12.60 -6.37
CA HIS A 4 -5.75 11.69 -6.76
C HIS A 4 -5.69 10.45 -5.86
N PHE A 5 -5.95 10.63 -4.57
CA PHE A 5 -6.00 9.51 -3.63
C PHE A 5 -7.12 8.53 -4.03
N GLY A 6 -8.32 9.03 -4.29
CA GLY A 6 -9.44 8.18 -4.68
C GLY A 6 -9.19 7.45 -5.99
N LYS A 7 -8.58 8.13 -6.96
CA LYS A 7 -8.22 7.49 -8.22
C LYS A 7 -7.21 6.36 -8.02
N GLY A 8 -6.21 6.61 -7.17
CA GLY A 8 -5.23 5.59 -6.84
C GLY A 8 -5.86 4.42 -6.12
N LEU A 9 -6.74 4.69 -5.16
CA LEU A 9 -7.44 3.65 -4.41
C LEU A 9 -8.23 2.74 -5.34
N MET A 10 -8.98 3.32 -6.26
CA MET A 10 -9.76 2.54 -7.22
C MET A 10 -8.86 1.73 -8.15
N ALA A 11 -7.75 2.32 -8.60
CA ALA A 11 -6.81 1.61 -9.44
C ALA A 11 -6.21 0.42 -8.71
N GLY A 12 -5.85 0.60 -7.43
CA GLY A 12 -5.31 -0.50 -6.61
C GLY A 12 -6.32 -1.61 -6.39
N LEU A 13 -7.57 -1.26 -6.13
CA LEU A 13 -8.64 -2.24 -5.93
C LEU A 13 -8.91 -3.07 -7.18
N LYS A 14 -8.61 -2.54 -8.35
CA LYS A 14 -8.86 -3.23 -9.62
C LYS A 14 -7.61 -3.88 -10.21
N ALA A 15 -6.44 -3.61 -9.65
CA ALA A 15 -5.18 -4.07 -10.23
C ALA A 15 -5.02 -5.57 -10.06
N SER A 16 -4.58 -6.24 -11.11
CA SER A 16 -4.26 -7.67 -11.05
C SER A 16 -2.86 -7.90 -10.48
N GLN A 17 -1.99 -6.87 -10.56
CA GLN A 17 -0.64 -6.93 -10.01
C GLN A 17 -0.20 -5.50 -9.67
N ALA A 18 0.82 -5.40 -8.82
CA ALA A 18 1.33 -4.11 -8.41
C ALA A 18 2.03 -3.41 -9.57
N GLU A 19 1.91 -2.06 -9.60
CA GLU A 19 2.65 -1.25 -10.56
C GLU A 19 4.15 -1.38 -10.31
N SER A 20 4.92 -1.33 -11.40
CA SER A 20 6.38 -1.26 -11.27
C SER A 20 6.79 0.10 -10.69
N ALA A 21 7.98 0.13 -10.09
CA ALA A 21 8.49 1.39 -9.54
C ALA A 21 8.61 2.48 -10.61
N SER A 22 9.02 2.11 -11.82
CA SER A 22 9.17 3.09 -12.90
C SER A 22 7.83 3.64 -13.36
N ASN A 23 6.79 2.83 -13.43
CA ASN A 23 5.44 3.31 -13.75
C ASN A 23 4.89 4.19 -12.64
N ALA A 24 5.09 3.76 -11.39
CA ALA A 24 4.60 4.51 -10.23
C ALA A 24 5.27 5.88 -10.11
N ALA A 25 6.51 6.02 -10.57
CA ALA A 25 7.24 7.28 -10.49
C ALA A 25 6.55 8.41 -11.25
N GLY A 26 5.68 8.09 -12.20
CA GLY A 26 4.93 9.10 -12.95
C GLY A 26 3.72 9.65 -12.23
N PHE A 27 3.37 9.11 -11.05
CA PHE A 27 2.19 9.52 -10.30
C PHE A 27 2.58 10.33 -9.06
N CYS A 28 1.66 11.18 -8.61
CA CYS A 28 1.87 11.95 -7.39
C CYS A 28 1.79 11.04 -6.15
N ALA A 29 2.27 11.56 -5.01
CA ALA A 29 2.29 10.79 -3.77
C ALA A 29 0.89 10.35 -3.34
N ASP A 30 -0.12 11.21 -3.49
CA ASP A 30 -1.50 10.87 -3.10
C ASP A 30 -2.04 9.70 -3.91
N TYR A 31 -1.79 9.68 -5.21
CA TYR A 31 -2.21 8.57 -6.06
C TYR A 31 -1.51 7.28 -5.64
N LYS A 32 -0.19 7.35 -5.44
CA LYS A 32 0.59 6.17 -5.03
C LYS A 32 0.13 5.63 -3.68
N ARG A 33 -0.15 6.51 -2.73
CA ARG A 33 -0.66 6.10 -1.43
C ARG A 33 -2.01 5.40 -1.58
N GLY A 34 -2.90 5.97 -2.36
CA GLY A 34 -4.19 5.35 -2.63
C GLY A 34 -4.04 3.98 -3.29
N PHE A 35 -3.15 3.89 -4.27
CA PHE A 35 -2.90 2.62 -4.95
C PHE A 35 -2.42 1.53 -3.97
N VAL A 36 -1.46 1.87 -3.10
CA VAL A 36 -0.95 0.90 -2.12
C VAL A 36 -2.08 0.40 -1.22
N LEU A 37 -2.91 1.31 -0.73
CA LEU A 37 -4.01 0.95 0.17
C LEU A 37 -5.08 0.12 -0.55
N GLY A 38 -5.44 0.51 -1.77
CA GLY A 38 -6.41 -0.25 -2.55
C GLY A 38 -5.91 -1.63 -2.90
N TYR A 39 -4.66 -1.72 -3.31
CA TYR A 39 -4.04 -2.99 -3.67
C TYR A 39 -3.96 -3.94 -2.46
N SER A 40 -3.57 -3.41 -1.30
CA SER A 40 -3.50 -4.23 -0.10
C SER A 40 -4.88 -4.69 0.36
N GLN A 41 -5.90 -3.85 0.23
CA GLN A 41 -7.27 -4.23 0.55
C GLN A 41 -7.75 -5.35 -0.36
N ARG A 42 -7.48 -5.24 -1.65
CA ARG A 42 -7.82 -6.30 -2.60
C ARG A 42 -7.12 -7.61 -2.23
N MET A 43 -5.85 -7.52 -1.88
CA MET A 43 -5.09 -8.70 -1.49
C MET A 43 -5.70 -9.37 -0.26
N PHE A 44 -6.10 -8.57 0.73
CA PHE A 44 -6.76 -9.10 1.92
C PHE A 44 -8.08 -9.78 1.55
N GLU A 45 -8.87 -9.17 0.67
CA GLU A 45 -10.14 -9.76 0.26
C GLU A 45 -9.95 -11.10 -0.47
N GLN A 46 -8.89 -11.21 -1.27
CA GLN A 46 -8.63 -12.42 -2.03
C GLN A 46 -8.03 -13.54 -1.20
N THR A 47 -7.17 -13.22 -0.25
CA THR A 47 -6.41 -14.21 0.52
C THR A 47 -6.94 -14.43 1.92
N GLY A 48 -7.65 -13.44 2.47
CA GLY A 48 -8.04 -13.45 3.88
C GLY A 48 -6.87 -13.27 4.83
N ASP A 49 -5.68 -12.99 4.31
CA ASP A 49 -4.46 -12.88 5.10
C ASP A 49 -4.09 -11.41 5.31
N ARG A 50 -4.45 -10.88 6.49
CA ARG A 50 -4.18 -9.50 6.84
C ARG A 50 -2.69 -9.21 6.99
N GLN A 51 -1.94 -10.20 7.44
CA GLN A 51 -0.51 -10.06 7.62
C GLN A 51 0.19 -9.91 6.28
N LEU A 52 -0.18 -10.73 5.32
CA LEU A 52 0.36 -10.63 3.96
C LEU A 52 0.02 -9.29 3.33
N SER A 53 -1.22 -8.83 3.48
CA SER A 53 -1.61 -7.54 2.90
C SER A 53 -0.85 -6.38 3.52
N ALA A 54 -0.60 -6.42 4.84
CA ALA A 54 0.18 -5.39 5.51
C ALA A 54 1.64 -5.41 5.05
N TRP A 55 2.22 -6.60 4.92
CA TRP A 55 3.59 -6.77 4.41
C TRP A 55 3.72 -6.18 3.00
N GLU A 56 2.78 -6.51 2.14
CA GLU A 56 2.79 -6.02 0.76
C GLU A 56 2.66 -4.51 0.71
N ALA A 57 1.80 -3.95 1.56
CA ALA A 57 1.65 -2.50 1.64
C ALA A 57 2.96 -1.82 2.04
N GLY A 58 3.68 -2.41 3.00
CA GLY A 58 4.98 -1.88 3.41
C GLY A 58 6.01 -1.97 2.30
N PHE A 59 6.06 -3.10 1.62
CA PHE A 59 6.97 -3.31 0.50
C PHE A 59 6.72 -2.28 -0.62
N LEU A 60 5.47 -2.05 -0.99
CA LEU A 60 5.14 -1.08 -2.03
C LEU A 60 5.38 0.35 -1.59
N THR A 61 5.15 0.65 -0.31
CA THR A 61 5.44 1.98 0.23
C THR A 61 6.92 2.32 0.05
N ARG A 62 7.79 1.38 0.34
CA ARG A 62 9.23 1.57 0.14
C ARG A 62 9.57 1.68 -1.35
N ARG A 63 9.01 0.78 -2.15
CA ARG A 63 9.31 0.72 -3.58
C ARG A 63 8.90 1.99 -4.31
N TYR A 64 7.78 2.59 -3.91
CA TYR A 64 7.26 3.80 -4.53
C TYR A 64 7.83 5.09 -3.94
N GLY A 65 8.71 4.98 -2.95
CA GLY A 65 9.34 6.14 -2.33
C GLY A 65 8.40 6.96 -1.46
N LEU A 66 7.39 6.33 -0.89
CA LEU A 66 6.43 7.01 -0.03
C LEU A 66 6.93 7.07 1.41
N ASP A 67 6.48 8.10 2.14
CA ASP A 67 6.70 8.16 3.58
C ASP A 67 5.88 7.06 4.25
N ARG A 68 6.58 6.20 5.01
CA ARG A 68 5.92 5.09 5.69
C ARG A 68 4.77 5.54 6.59
N ASN A 69 4.88 6.72 7.20
CA ASN A 69 3.86 7.20 8.12
C ASN A 69 2.54 7.50 7.41
N MET A 70 2.61 7.91 6.14
CA MET A 70 1.40 8.21 5.36
C MET A 70 0.55 6.97 5.12
N VAL A 71 1.18 5.80 5.04
CA VAL A 71 0.47 4.55 4.78
C VAL A 71 0.23 3.79 6.08
N MET A 72 1.21 3.78 6.97
CA MET A 72 1.15 3.03 8.22
C MET A 72 -0.01 3.47 9.12
N ASP A 73 -0.41 4.74 9.05
CA ASP A 73 -1.51 5.26 9.85
C ASP A 73 -2.81 4.50 9.59
N PHE A 74 -3.01 4.01 8.38
CA PHE A 74 -4.18 3.20 8.06
C PHE A 74 -4.18 1.85 8.77
N PHE A 75 -3.00 1.36 9.13
CA PHE A 75 -2.86 0.09 9.84
C PHE A 75 -2.80 0.29 11.36
N ARG A 76 -2.69 1.55 11.81
CA ARG A 76 -2.64 1.87 13.24
C ARG A 76 -4.02 1.93 13.86
N GLU A 77 -4.97 2.54 13.16
CA GLU A 77 -6.31 2.72 13.69
C GLU A 77 -7.07 1.40 13.72
N GLY A 78 -7.48 0.98 14.90
CA GLY A 78 -8.28 -0.22 15.08
C GLY A 78 -7.58 -1.52 14.77
N HIS A 79 -6.26 -1.50 14.56
CA HIS A 79 -5.51 -2.68 14.18
C HIS A 79 -4.53 -3.10 15.25
N SER A 80 -4.20 -4.38 15.24
CA SER A 80 -3.22 -4.93 16.17
C SER A 80 -1.81 -4.48 15.81
N CYS A 81 -0.92 -4.54 16.80
CA CYS A 81 0.50 -4.29 16.56
C CYS A 81 1.09 -5.25 15.51
N THR A 82 0.47 -6.41 15.34
CA THR A 82 0.93 -7.41 14.40
C THR A 82 0.92 -6.88 12.96
N ALA A 83 -0.16 -6.20 12.55
CA ALA A 83 -0.22 -5.64 11.21
C ALA A 83 0.89 -4.63 10.97
N MET A 84 1.17 -3.78 11.95
CA MET A 84 2.25 -2.80 11.84
C MET A 84 3.63 -3.47 11.73
N ARG A 85 3.82 -4.57 12.44
CA ARG A 85 5.09 -5.31 12.38
C ARG A 85 5.31 -5.90 10.99
N TYR A 86 4.28 -6.47 10.38
CA TYR A 86 4.39 -7.00 9.03
C TYR A 86 4.57 -5.89 8.00
N PHE A 87 3.89 -4.76 8.19
CA PHE A 87 4.11 -3.59 7.33
C PHE A 87 5.58 -3.18 7.37
N MET A 88 6.15 -3.04 8.57
CA MET A 88 7.53 -2.62 8.70
C MET A 88 8.50 -3.65 8.16
N ALA A 89 8.18 -4.94 8.28
CA ALA A 89 9.01 -5.98 7.71
C ALA A 89 9.08 -5.85 6.18
N GLY A 90 7.95 -5.61 5.54
CA GLY A 90 7.91 -5.37 4.10
C GLY A 90 8.63 -4.09 3.70
N TYR A 91 8.44 -3.04 4.49
CA TYR A 91 9.06 -1.74 4.23
C TYR A 91 10.60 -1.82 4.30
N ARG A 92 11.12 -2.63 5.22
CA ARG A 92 12.56 -2.77 5.41
C ARG A 92 13.22 -3.75 4.45
N LEU A 93 12.42 -4.47 3.69
CA LEU A 93 12.96 -5.43 2.73
C LEU A 93 13.76 -4.69 1.67
N GLU A 94 15.03 -5.03 1.54
CA GLU A 94 15.86 -4.45 0.50
C GLU A 94 15.67 -5.24 -0.78
N SER A 95 15.31 -4.53 -1.82
CA SER A 95 15.15 -5.12 -3.14
C SER A 95 16.42 -5.08 -3.93
#